data_3b224b6aa84a48b2d5e99d4019d42969
#
_entry.id   3b224b6aa84a48b2d5e99d4019d42969
#
_cell.length_a   1.000
_cell.length_b   1.000
_cell.length_c   1.000
_cell.angle_alpha   90.00
_cell.angle_beta   90.00
_cell.angle_gamma   90.00
#
_symmetry.space_group_name_H-M   'P 1'
#
loop_
_entity.id
_entity.type
_entity.pdbx_description
1 polymer ?
#
loop_
_entity_poly.entity_id
_entity_poly.type
_entity_poly.pdbx_seq_one_letter_code
_entity_poly.pdbx_strand_id
1 'polypeptide(L)' 'MNDPYKILGVPETASDEEVKKAYLKLARKYHPDNYHDSPLADLAQEKMKEINAAYEQITKERASGKR' A
#
# COMPACT_ATOMS: atom_id res chain seq x y z
N MET A 1 2.95 8.30 -13.47
CA MET A 1 1.91 7.60 -12.76
C MET A 1 2.48 6.36 -12.10
N ASN A 2 2.18 6.16 -10.82
CA ASN A 2 2.78 5.06 -10.08
C ASN A 2 1.99 3.78 -10.26
N ASP A 3 2.73 2.70 -10.48
CA ASP A 3 2.15 1.37 -10.58
C ASP A 3 1.78 0.90 -9.17
N PRO A 4 0.51 0.60 -8.91
CA PRO A 4 0.10 0.19 -7.56
C PRO A 4 0.84 -1.06 -7.08
N TYR A 5 1.18 -1.97 -7.99
CA TYR A 5 1.92 -3.16 -7.59
C TYR A 5 3.34 -2.81 -7.16
N LYS A 6 3.95 -1.84 -7.81
CA LYS A 6 5.28 -1.39 -7.42
C LYS A 6 5.26 -0.66 -6.08
N ILE A 7 4.20 0.08 -5.84
CA ILE A 7 4.06 0.77 -4.56
C ILE A 7 4.02 -0.24 -3.41
N LEU A 8 3.29 -1.35 -3.60
CA LEU A 8 3.23 -2.39 -2.59
C LEU A 8 4.44 -3.32 -2.61
N GLY A 9 5.23 -3.26 -3.67
CA GLY A 9 6.42 -4.09 -3.78
C GLY A 9 6.12 -5.54 -4.13
N VAL A 10 5.07 -5.77 -4.91
CA VAL A 10 4.71 -7.13 -5.34
C VAL A 10 4.55 -7.15 -6.85
N PRO A 11 4.70 -8.32 -7.48
CA PRO A 11 4.46 -8.44 -8.92
C PRO A 11 2.98 -8.43 -9.23
N GLU A 12 2.64 -8.13 -10.48
CA GLU A 12 1.25 -8.14 -10.90
C GLU A 12 0.62 -9.52 -10.78
N THR A 13 1.46 -10.54 -10.78
CA THR A 13 1.01 -11.93 -10.66
C THR A 13 0.78 -12.36 -9.22
N ALA A 14 1.02 -11.47 -8.26
CA ALA A 14 0.85 -11.81 -6.84
C ALA A 14 -0.60 -12.20 -6.55
N SER A 15 -0.77 -13.17 -5.67
CA SER A 15 -2.10 -13.57 -5.24
C SER A 15 -2.74 -12.47 -4.40
N ASP A 16 -4.05 -12.56 -4.22
CA ASP A 16 -4.77 -11.59 -3.38
C ASP A 16 -4.20 -11.61 -1.96
N GLU A 17 -3.84 -12.78 -1.48
CA GLU A 17 -3.27 -12.91 -0.16
C GLU A 17 -1.91 -12.23 -0.07
N GLU A 18 -1.08 -12.41 -1.10
CA GLU A 18 0.23 -11.77 -1.12
C GLU A 18 0.11 -10.25 -1.16
N VAL A 19 -0.84 -9.76 -1.94
CA VAL A 19 -1.09 -8.32 -2.02
C VAL A 19 -1.50 -7.78 -0.65
N LYS A 20 -2.41 -8.49 0.02
CA LYS A 20 -2.88 -8.07 1.35
C LYS A 20 -1.74 -8.09 2.36
N LYS A 21 -0.92 -9.13 2.34
CA LYS A 21 0.22 -9.21 3.26
C LYS A 21 1.19 -8.05 3.05
N ALA A 22 1.47 -7.72 1.79
CA ALA A 22 2.36 -6.62 1.48
C ALA A 22 1.77 -5.31 1.98
N TYR A 23 0.47 -5.12 1.77
CA TYR A 23 -0.20 -3.92 2.25
C TYR A 23 -0.10 -3.81 3.78
N LEU A 24 -0.42 -4.88 4.49
CA LEU A 24 -0.39 -4.84 5.95
C LEU A 24 1.01 -4.58 6.49
N LYS A 25 2.01 -5.15 5.84
CA LYS A 25 3.40 -4.94 6.25
C LYS A 25 3.78 -3.47 6.11
N LEU A 26 3.42 -2.86 4.98
CA LEU A 26 3.72 -1.44 4.78
C LEU A 26 2.90 -0.56 5.69
N ALA A 27 1.65 -0.93 5.93
CA ALA A 27 0.80 -0.16 6.83
C ALA A 27 1.37 -0.11 8.23
N ARG A 28 1.93 -1.23 8.69
CA ARG A 28 2.56 -1.26 10.01
C ARG A 28 3.82 -0.41 10.04
N LYS A 29 4.58 -0.44 8.94
CA LYS A 29 5.82 0.31 8.86
C LYS A 29 5.57 1.81 8.90
N TYR A 30 4.53 2.28 8.24
CA TYR A 30 4.27 3.71 8.11
C TYR A 30 3.09 4.17 8.96
N HIS A 31 2.68 3.36 9.94
CA HIS A 31 1.58 3.73 10.81
C HIS A 31 1.92 5.03 11.56
N PRO A 32 0.96 5.96 11.69
CA PRO A 32 1.22 7.23 12.35
C PRO A 32 1.81 7.10 13.75
N ASP A 33 1.44 6.06 14.48
CA ASP A 33 1.95 5.85 15.84
C ASP A 33 3.46 5.65 15.85
N ASN A 34 4.03 5.13 14.75
CA ASN A 34 5.47 4.91 14.68
C ASN A 34 6.25 6.21 14.49
N TYR A 35 5.56 7.26 14.08
CA TYR A 35 6.21 8.53 13.75
C TYR A 35 5.69 9.66 14.63
N HIS A 36 5.06 9.31 15.74
CA HIS A 36 4.57 10.28 16.70
C HIS A 36 5.74 11.13 17.17
N ASP A 37 5.60 12.44 17.05
CA ASP A 37 6.64 13.40 17.43
C ASP A 37 7.92 13.29 16.59
N SER A 38 7.84 12.63 15.45
CA SER A 38 8.98 12.52 14.56
C SER A 38 8.91 13.58 13.47
N PRO A 39 10.08 14.15 13.06
CA PRO A 39 10.08 15.04 11.90
C PRO A 39 9.68 14.34 10.60
N LEU A 40 9.62 13.01 10.60
CA LEU A 40 9.23 12.25 9.43
C LEU A 40 7.72 11.92 9.40
N ALA A 41 6.96 12.46 10.35
CA ALA A 41 5.54 12.14 10.44
C ALA A 41 4.77 12.50 9.16
N ASP A 42 5.05 13.67 8.58
CA ASP A 42 4.36 14.08 7.37
C ASP A 42 4.69 13.17 6.20
N LEU A 43 5.96 12.77 6.09
CA LEU A 43 6.38 11.88 5.02
C LEU A 43 5.73 10.51 5.16
N ALA A 44 5.65 9.99 6.39
CA ALA A 44 5.00 8.71 6.65
C ALA A 44 3.53 8.77 6.29
N GLN A 45 2.89 9.89 6.58
CA GLN A 45 1.48 10.07 6.28
C GLN A 45 1.24 10.05 4.78
N GLU A 46 2.11 10.71 4.01
CA GLU A 46 2.02 10.69 2.56
C GLU A 46 2.22 9.28 2.02
N LYS A 47 3.17 8.55 2.59
CA LYS A 47 3.40 7.16 2.18
C LYS A 47 2.16 6.31 2.44
N MET A 48 1.52 6.51 3.58
CA MET A 48 0.30 5.75 3.88
C MET A 48 -0.80 6.04 2.87
N LYS A 49 -0.92 7.29 2.43
CA LYS A 49 -1.92 7.63 1.41
C LYS A 49 -1.65 6.88 0.11
N GLU A 50 -0.38 6.82 -0.30
CA GLU A 50 -0.01 6.09 -1.52
C GLU A 50 -0.30 4.60 -1.38
N ILE A 51 0.06 4.04 -0.23
CA ILE A 51 -0.13 2.62 0.02
C ILE A 51 -1.61 2.26 0.03
N ASN A 52 -2.42 3.07 0.69
CA ASN A 52 -3.86 2.85 0.74
C ASN A 52 -4.48 2.96 -0.64
N ALA A 53 -4.08 3.96 -1.42
CA ALA A 53 -4.60 4.16 -2.77
C ALA A 53 -4.21 2.98 -3.68
N ALA A 54 -2.98 2.52 -3.55
CA ALA A 54 -2.51 1.39 -4.36
C ALA A 54 -3.30 0.12 -4.06
N TYR A 55 -3.50 -0.16 -2.78
CA TYR A 55 -4.23 -1.35 -2.37
C TYR A 55 -5.69 -1.26 -2.84
N GLU A 56 -6.29 -0.10 -2.68
CA GLU A 56 -7.67 0.10 -3.11
C GLU A 56 -7.81 -0.09 -4.61
N GLN A 57 -6.87 0.45 -5.38
CA GLN A 57 -6.90 0.32 -6.83
C GLN A 57 -6.81 -1.14 -7.25
N ILE A 58 -5.88 -1.88 -6.65
CA ILE A 58 -5.71 -3.29 -6.98
C ILE A 58 -6.94 -4.11 -6.65
N THR A 59 -7.48 -3.93 -5.45
CA THR A 59 -8.64 -4.71 -5.03
C THR A 59 -9.86 -4.37 -5.87
N LYS A 60 -9.99 -3.10 -6.24
CA LYS A 60 -11.10 -2.66 -7.06
C LYS A 60 -11.03 -3.27 -8.47
N GLU A 61 -9.84 -3.24 -9.06
CA GLU A 61 -9.65 -3.81 -10.39
C GLU A 61 -9.90 -5.31 -10.40
N ARG A 62 -9.39 -6.00 -9.38
CA ARG A 62 -9.57 -7.45 -9.29
C ARG A 62 -11.02 -7.83 -9.04
N ALA A 63 -11.72 -7.03 -8.23
CA ALA A 63 -13.13 -7.28 -7.96
C ALA A 63 -13.99 -7.10 -9.21
N SER A 64 -13.59 -6.21 -10.12
CA SER A 64 -14.34 -5.97 -11.34
C SER A 64 -13.96 -6.96 -12.46
N GLY A 65 -13.09 -7.93 -12.16
CA GLY A 65 -12.70 -8.93 -13.13
C GLY A 65 -11.60 -8.53 -14.07
N LYS A 66 -11.02 -7.39 -13.91
CA LYS A 66 -9.89 -6.97 -14.74
C LYS A 66 -8.62 -7.60 -14.21
N ARG A 67 -7.87 -8.18 -15.12
CA ARG A 67 -6.67 -8.88 -14.72
C ARG A 67 -5.52 -8.50 -15.58
#